data_4ce5d84a8949f32328ea273bb9b00c28
#
_entry.id   4ce5d84a8949f32328ea273bb9b00c28
#
_cell.length_a   1.000
_cell.length_b   1.000
_cell.length_c   1.000
_cell.angle_alpha   90.00
_cell.angle_beta   90.00
_cell.angle_gamma   90.00
#
_symmetry.space_group_name_H-M   'P 1'
#
loop_
_entity.id
_entity.type
_entity.pdbx_description
1 polymer ?
#
loop_
_entity_poly.entity_id
_entity_poly.type
_entity_poly.pdbx_seq_one_letter_code
_entity_poly.pdbx_strand_id
1 'polypeptide(L)'
;MKIGLFVPCYVDALYPEVGVAAYKLLCSLGLDVEYPEKQTCCGQPMGNAGFQNKAEKLVENYDELFRGYDYVVAPSASCAAYVRFFHDGIVGHECEAAKRTMDLVEFLHDVIKPTSLKAKFPHKVSLHNSCHGVRELGLSSPSERNVPRFNKIKDLLQLVEGITVMEPERPDECCGFGGMFSVEEPAVSTRMGKDKLRRHMATGAEYITGPDSSCLMHLQGIARKNGEPIKFIHVAQILAAGL
;
A
#
# COMPACT_ATOMS: atom_id res chain seq x y z
N MET A 1 18.70 10.27 9.44
CA MET A 1 17.64 10.33 8.42
C MET A 1 16.33 10.49 9.17
N LYS A 2 15.66 11.61 8.96
CA LYS A 2 14.40 11.96 9.62
C LYS A 2 13.24 11.56 8.72
N ILE A 3 12.37 10.69 9.20
CA ILE A 3 11.25 10.12 8.45
C ILE A 3 9.93 10.66 8.96
N GLY A 4 9.13 11.26 8.08
CA GLY A 4 7.74 11.54 8.36
C GLY A 4 6.87 10.32 8.00
N LEU A 5 6.21 9.72 8.99
CA LEU A 5 5.27 8.63 8.72
C LEU A 5 3.91 9.21 8.33
N PHE A 6 3.54 9.05 7.06
CA PHE A 6 2.21 9.38 6.58
C PHE A 6 1.29 8.17 6.69
N VAL A 7 0.34 8.22 7.61
CA VAL A 7 -0.67 7.17 7.81
C VAL A 7 -1.95 7.53 7.06
N PRO A 8 -2.27 6.86 5.94
CA PRO A 8 -3.46 7.17 5.14
C PRO A 8 -4.77 7.00 5.90
N CYS A 9 -5.80 7.76 5.50
CA CYS A 9 -7.09 7.81 6.21
C CYS A 9 -7.77 6.44 6.39
N TYR A 10 -7.70 5.52 5.42
CA TYR A 10 -8.22 4.16 5.60
C TYR A 10 -7.42 3.35 6.62
N VAL A 11 -6.10 3.57 6.68
CA VAL A 11 -5.24 2.93 7.67
C VAL A 11 -5.56 3.49 9.04
N ASP A 12 -5.57 4.81 9.19
CA ASP A 12 -5.82 5.48 10.46
C ASP A 12 -7.19 5.13 11.06
N ALA A 13 -8.24 5.17 10.23
CA ALA A 13 -9.62 4.98 10.70
C ALA A 13 -10.04 3.51 10.86
N LEU A 14 -9.52 2.58 10.03
CA LEU A 14 -10.04 1.21 9.94
C LEU A 14 -9.01 0.12 10.26
N TYR A 15 -7.72 0.41 10.11
CA TYR A 15 -6.62 -0.55 10.27
C TYR A 15 -5.41 0.08 10.98
N PRO A 16 -5.60 0.76 12.15
CA PRO A 16 -4.52 1.49 12.83
C PRO A 16 -3.31 0.62 13.14
N GLU A 17 -3.50 -0.68 13.28
CA GLU A 17 -2.42 -1.65 13.49
C GLU A 17 -1.42 -1.70 12.33
N VAL A 18 -1.81 -1.30 11.11
CA VAL A 18 -0.90 -1.20 9.94
C VAL A 18 0.05 -0.01 10.12
N GLY A 19 -0.48 1.14 10.57
CA GLY A 19 0.33 2.33 10.88
C GLY A 19 1.31 2.05 12.02
N VAL A 20 0.84 1.39 13.09
CA VAL A 20 1.68 0.97 14.23
C VAL A 20 2.77 0.00 13.78
N ALA A 21 2.45 -0.96 12.93
CA ALA A 21 3.43 -1.91 12.39
C ALA A 21 4.49 -1.21 11.55
N ALA A 22 4.09 -0.29 10.67
CA ALA A 22 5.03 0.52 9.87
C ALA A 22 5.97 1.35 10.76
N TYR A 23 5.43 2.02 11.79
CA TYR A 23 6.21 2.78 12.75
C TYR A 23 7.24 1.92 13.46
N LYS A 24 6.81 0.80 14.06
CA LYS A 24 7.69 -0.13 14.78
C LYS A 24 8.79 -0.69 13.86
N LEU A 25 8.42 -1.07 12.64
CA LEU A 25 9.37 -1.60 11.66
C LEU A 25 10.47 -0.57 11.35
N LEU A 26 10.09 0.65 11.00
CA LEU A 26 11.05 1.73 10.70
C LEU A 26 11.94 2.07 11.90
N CYS A 27 11.38 2.17 13.11
CA CYS A 27 12.15 2.37 14.33
C CYS A 27 13.13 1.20 14.61
N SER A 28 12.72 -0.04 14.36
CA SER A 28 13.57 -1.23 14.55
C SER A 28 14.79 -1.25 13.63
N LEU A 29 14.71 -0.54 12.51
CA LEU A 29 15.81 -0.34 11.55
C LEU A 29 16.72 0.84 11.92
N GLY A 30 16.52 1.47 13.08
CA GLY A 30 17.34 2.58 13.58
C GLY A 30 17.02 3.93 12.96
N LEU A 31 15.84 4.09 12.37
CA LEU A 31 15.42 5.35 11.76
C LEU A 31 14.76 6.27 12.80
N ASP A 32 14.94 7.58 12.59
CA ASP A 32 14.27 8.63 13.36
C ASP A 32 12.91 8.92 12.74
N VAL A 33 11.86 8.36 13.33
CA VAL A 33 10.50 8.34 12.77
C VAL A 33 9.57 9.21 13.59
N GLU A 34 8.95 10.18 12.94
CA GLU A 34 7.91 11.02 13.53
C GLU A 34 6.55 10.74 12.86
N TYR A 35 5.50 10.78 13.67
CA TYR A 35 4.10 10.76 13.21
C TYR A 35 3.50 12.15 13.42
N PRO A 36 3.37 12.98 12.36
CA PRO A 36 2.73 14.29 12.48
C PRO A 36 1.23 14.16 12.74
N GLU A 37 0.76 14.56 13.92
CA GLU A 37 -0.66 14.36 14.33
C GLU A 37 -1.67 15.14 13.49
N LYS A 38 -1.25 16.25 12.83
CA LYS A 38 -2.13 17.09 12.01
C LYS A 38 -2.30 16.61 10.57
N GLN A 39 -1.80 15.42 10.24
CA GLN A 39 -1.93 14.88 8.90
C GLN A 39 -3.40 14.60 8.55
N THR A 40 -3.70 14.69 7.25
CA THR A 40 -5.04 14.51 6.71
C THR A 40 -5.02 13.49 5.56
N CYS A 41 -6.13 13.35 4.83
CA CYS A 41 -6.20 12.51 3.64
C CYS A 41 -5.27 13.03 2.53
N CYS A 42 -4.72 12.11 1.72
CA CYS A 42 -3.92 12.48 0.51
C CYS A 42 -4.73 13.22 -0.58
N GLY A 43 -6.06 13.23 -0.50
CA GLY A 43 -6.92 13.84 -1.50
C GLY A 43 -7.39 12.91 -2.64
N GLN A 44 -6.87 11.70 -2.74
CA GLN A 44 -7.20 10.76 -3.82
C GLN A 44 -8.71 10.49 -4.01
N PRO A 45 -9.55 10.37 -2.96
CA PRO A 45 -11.00 10.21 -3.16
C PRO A 45 -11.64 11.35 -3.94
N MET A 46 -11.19 12.60 -3.71
CA MET A 46 -11.66 13.76 -4.46
C MET A 46 -11.20 13.71 -5.92
N GLY A 47 -9.94 13.32 -6.15
CA GLY A 47 -9.39 13.14 -7.49
C GLY A 47 -10.14 12.07 -8.28
N ASN A 48 -10.39 10.91 -7.66
CA ASN A 48 -11.13 9.80 -8.29
C ASN A 48 -12.59 10.18 -8.62
N ALA A 49 -13.18 11.09 -7.86
CA ALA A 49 -14.53 11.62 -8.11
C ALA A 49 -14.57 12.81 -9.10
N GLY A 50 -13.43 13.20 -9.69
CA GLY A 50 -13.35 14.33 -10.63
C GLY A 50 -13.33 15.71 -9.98
N PHE A 51 -13.14 15.81 -8.67
CA PHE A 51 -13.13 17.07 -7.90
C PHE A 51 -11.73 17.41 -7.37
N GLN A 52 -10.69 17.27 -8.18
CA GLN A 52 -9.28 17.50 -7.81
C GLN A 52 -9.05 18.87 -7.17
N ASN A 53 -9.69 19.92 -7.70
CA ASN A 53 -9.59 21.29 -7.17
C ASN A 53 -10.06 21.42 -5.72
N LYS A 54 -10.92 20.53 -5.24
CA LYS A 54 -11.35 20.50 -3.82
C LYS A 54 -10.32 19.90 -2.88
N ALA A 55 -9.28 19.28 -3.41
CA ALA A 55 -8.18 18.70 -2.64
C ALA A 55 -7.06 19.72 -2.36
N GLU A 56 -7.09 20.93 -2.92
CA GLU A 56 -6.03 21.94 -2.83
C GLU A 56 -5.54 22.15 -1.39
N LYS A 57 -6.45 22.44 -0.46
CA LYS A 57 -6.10 22.64 0.96
C LYS A 57 -5.49 21.40 1.62
N LEU A 58 -5.86 20.19 1.18
CA LEU A 58 -5.27 18.95 1.69
C LEU A 58 -3.83 18.82 1.20
N VAL A 59 -3.58 19.19 -0.05
CA VAL A 59 -2.25 19.16 -0.66
C VAL A 59 -1.33 20.18 -0.01
N GLU A 60 -1.80 21.42 0.16
CA GLU A 60 -1.05 22.48 0.87
C GLU A 60 -0.69 22.06 2.30
N ASN A 61 -1.66 21.54 3.05
CA ASN A 61 -1.42 21.02 4.40
C ASN A 61 -0.40 19.87 4.42
N TYR A 62 -0.47 18.97 3.43
CA TYR A 62 0.48 17.88 3.29
C TYR A 62 1.90 18.41 3.07
N ASP A 63 2.08 19.32 2.10
CA ASP A 63 3.39 19.87 1.78
C ASP A 63 3.98 20.65 2.96
N GLU A 64 3.18 21.49 3.64
CA GLU A 64 3.60 22.22 4.82
C GLU A 64 4.06 21.29 5.95
N LEU A 65 3.25 20.25 6.22
CA LEU A 65 3.47 19.33 7.34
C LEU A 65 4.70 18.43 7.13
N PHE A 66 4.93 17.99 5.90
CA PHE A 66 5.97 17.01 5.59
C PHE A 66 7.23 17.58 4.93
N ARG A 67 7.29 18.88 4.65
CA ARG A 67 8.41 19.55 3.97
C ARG A 67 9.77 19.34 4.66
N GLY A 68 9.80 19.25 5.99
CA GLY A 68 11.02 19.18 6.81
C GLY A 68 11.63 17.78 6.96
N TYR A 69 11.07 16.75 6.35
CA TYR A 69 11.57 15.37 6.45
C TYR A 69 12.46 15.00 5.27
N ASP A 70 13.45 14.11 5.52
CA ASP A 70 14.30 13.58 4.46
C ASP A 70 13.49 12.68 3.52
N TYR A 71 12.56 11.89 4.08
CA TYR A 71 11.58 11.07 3.37
C TYR A 71 10.23 11.12 4.08
N VAL A 72 9.17 10.98 3.30
CA VAL A 72 7.82 10.71 3.81
C VAL A 72 7.44 9.29 3.41
N VAL A 73 7.18 8.44 4.38
CA VAL A 73 6.91 7.01 4.13
C VAL A 73 5.46 6.69 4.45
N ALA A 74 4.76 6.10 3.48
CA ALA A 74 3.35 5.73 3.62
C ALA A 74 3.15 4.22 3.46
N PRO A 75 2.46 3.51 4.38
CA PRO A 75 2.07 2.12 4.18
C PRO A 75 0.83 2.01 3.26
N SER A 76 0.91 2.59 2.08
CA SER A 76 -0.12 2.55 1.03
C SER A 76 0.45 3.02 -0.29
N ALA A 77 0.59 2.10 -1.24
CA ALA A 77 1.11 2.39 -2.56
C ALA A 77 0.22 3.36 -3.34
N SER A 78 -1.11 3.23 -3.22
CA SER A 78 -2.05 4.11 -3.91
C SER A 78 -1.97 5.55 -3.42
N CYS A 79 -1.85 5.77 -2.11
CA CYS A 79 -1.70 7.12 -1.55
C CYS A 79 -0.34 7.74 -1.89
N ALA A 80 0.75 6.96 -1.80
CA ALA A 80 2.08 7.43 -2.17
C ALA A 80 2.14 7.83 -3.65
N ALA A 81 1.56 7.03 -4.53
CA ALA A 81 1.45 7.34 -5.95
C ALA A 81 0.64 8.62 -6.20
N TYR A 82 -0.53 8.74 -5.55
CA TYR A 82 -1.37 9.94 -5.72
C TYR A 82 -0.64 11.21 -5.29
N VAL A 83 0.03 11.20 -4.14
CA VAL A 83 0.84 12.33 -3.67
C VAL A 83 1.90 12.70 -4.70
N ARG A 84 2.70 11.74 -5.15
CA ARG A 84 3.84 11.99 -6.06
C ARG A 84 3.45 12.50 -7.44
N PHE A 85 2.34 12.03 -7.99
CA PHE A 85 2.01 12.28 -9.39
C PHE A 85 0.91 13.32 -9.60
N PHE A 86 0.15 13.68 -8.56
CA PHE A 86 -1.00 14.56 -8.73
C PHE A 86 -0.93 15.85 -7.90
N HIS A 87 -0.22 15.88 -6.77
CA HIS A 87 -0.21 17.04 -5.88
C HIS A 87 0.25 18.32 -6.59
N ASP A 88 1.37 18.28 -7.32
CA ASP A 88 1.89 19.43 -8.06
C ASP A 88 0.84 20.01 -9.03
N GLY A 89 0.13 19.14 -9.75
CA GLY A 89 -0.91 19.54 -10.70
C GLY A 89 -2.15 20.14 -10.05
N ILE A 90 -2.44 19.78 -8.79
CA ILE A 90 -3.60 20.28 -8.05
C ILE A 90 -3.37 21.73 -7.59
N VAL A 91 -2.18 22.03 -7.06
CA VAL A 91 -1.85 23.36 -6.53
C VAL A 91 -1.13 24.26 -7.53
N GLY A 92 -0.70 23.72 -8.69
CA GLY A 92 -0.04 24.48 -9.75
C GLY A 92 1.41 24.87 -9.46
N HIS A 93 2.03 24.28 -8.45
CA HIS A 93 3.45 24.47 -8.10
C HIS A 93 4.04 23.18 -7.55
N GLU A 94 5.37 23.12 -7.42
CA GLU A 94 6.08 21.98 -6.86
C GLU A 94 5.80 21.82 -5.36
N CYS A 95 5.43 20.59 -4.95
CA CYS A 95 5.30 20.14 -3.57
C CYS A 95 6.56 19.39 -3.16
N GLU A 96 7.37 19.99 -2.28
CA GLU A 96 8.63 19.38 -1.86
C GLU A 96 8.44 18.05 -1.10
N ALA A 97 7.40 17.96 -0.29
CA ALA A 97 7.06 16.74 0.42
C ALA A 97 6.61 15.62 -0.54
N ALA A 98 5.90 15.96 -1.62
CA ALA A 98 5.44 15.00 -2.61
C ALA A 98 6.61 14.27 -3.28
N LYS A 99 7.67 14.99 -3.65
CA LYS A 99 8.89 14.41 -4.25
C LYS A 99 9.61 13.42 -3.34
N ARG A 100 9.49 13.59 -2.03
CA ARG A 100 10.14 12.75 -1.00
C ARG A 100 9.24 11.64 -0.48
N THR A 101 7.99 11.57 -0.98
CA THR A 101 7.03 10.56 -0.57
C THR A 101 7.30 9.23 -1.25
N MET A 102 7.38 8.18 -0.47
CA MET A 102 7.56 6.81 -0.93
C MET A 102 6.55 5.86 -0.27
N ASP A 103 6.17 4.82 -0.98
CA ASP A 103 5.53 3.67 -0.34
C ASP A 103 6.52 2.96 0.60
N LEU A 104 6.00 2.35 1.67
CA LEU A 104 6.83 1.63 2.66
C LEU A 104 7.71 0.56 2.02
N VAL A 105 7.16 -0.22 1.08
CA VAL A 105 7.91 -1.28 0.40
C VAL A 105 8.99 -0.69 -0.50
N GLU A 106 8.65 0.35 -1.26
CA GLU A 106 9.60 1.07 -2.11
C GLU A 106 10.76 1.61 -1.26
N PHE A 107 10.46 2.30 -0.17
CA PHE A 107 11.45 2.86 0.74
C PHE A 107 12.37 1.80 1.35
N LEU A 108 11.80 0.71 1.85
CA LEU A 108 12.57 -0.38 2.41
C LEU A 108 13.47 -1.05 1.36
N HIS A 109 12.93 -1.33 0.17
CA HIS A 109 13.66 -2.05 -0.86
C HIS A 109 14.75 -1.19 -1.53
N ASP A 110 14.44 0.06 -1.87
CA ASP A 110 15.31 0.89 -2.72
C ASP A 110 16.27 1.77 -1.90
N VAL A 111 15.87 2.20 -0.69
CA VAL A 111 16.66 3.11 0.17
C VAL A 111 17.35 2.35 1.30
N ILE A 112 16.60 1.63 2.13
CA ILE A 112 17.15 0.95 3.32
C ILE A 112 17.91 -0.33 2.96
N LYS A 113 17.38 -1.13 2.05
CA LYS A 113 17.99 -2.38 1.55
C LYS A 113 18.36 -3.34 2.68
N PRO A 114 17.41 -3.70 3.57
CA PRO A 114 17.71 -4.59 4.68
C PRO A 114 18.17 -5.96 4.15
N THR A 115 19.20 -6.53 4.74
CA THR A 115 19.69 -7.88 4.42
C THR A 115 19.03 -8.96 5.29
N SER A 116 18.37 -8.57 6.37
CA SER A 116 17.63 -9.45 7.28
C SER A 116 16.56 -8.65 8.03
N LEU A 117 15.50 -9.32 8.46
CA LEU A 117 14.47 -8.78 9.35
C LEU A 117 14.28 -9.73 10.55
N LYS A 118 13.95 -9.16 11.72
CA LYS A 118 13.61 -9.95 12.91
C LYS A 118 12.18 -10.48 12.88
N ALA A 119 11.58 -10.59 11.71
CA ALA A 119 10.20 -10.97 11.53
C ALA A 119 10.05 -12.47 11.33
N LYS A 120 9.02 -13.07 11.95
CA LYS A 120 8.66 -14.49 11.82
C LYS A 120 7.18 -14.61 11.51
N PHE A 121 6.87 -15.26 10.38
CA PHE A 121 5.50 -15.48 9.94
C PHE A 121 5.36 -16.81 9.18
N PRO A 122 5.27 -17.96 9.90
CA PRO A 122 5.33 -19.30 9.30
C PRO A 122 4.00 -19.71 8.65
N HIS A 123 3.56 -18.93 7.66
CA HIS A 123 2.31 -19.12 6.95
C HIS A 123 2.48 -19.01 5.44
N LYS A 124 1.55 -19.62 4.70
CA LYS A 124 1.42 -19.43 3.26
C LYS A 124 0.63 -18.16 2.97
N VAL A 125 1.21 -17.23 2.24
CA VAL A 125 0.57 -15.98 1.87
C VAL A 125 0.45 -15.84 0.36
N SER A 126 -0.70 -15.40 -0.13
CA SER A 126 -0.89 -15.06 -1.54
C SER A 126 -0.70 -13.54 -1.72
N LEU A 127 0.23 -13.15 -2.59
CA LEU A 127 0.61 -11.76 -2.77
C LEU A 127 -0.32 -11.03 -3.73
N HIS A 128 -0.99 -9.98 -3.24
CA HIS A 128 -1.74 -9.03 -4.03
C HIS A 128 -0.84 -7.83 -4.39
N ASN A 129 -0.52 -7.69 -5.66
CA ASN A 129 0.13 -6.50 -6.19
C ASN A 129 -0.94 -5.45 -6.51
N SER A 130 -0.91 -4.30 -5.83
CA SER A 130 -1.85 -3.22 -6.13
C SER A 130 -1.53 -2.57 -7.47
N CYS A 131 -2.56 -2.13 -8.21
CA CYS A 131 -2.37 -1.56 -9.54
C CYS A 131 -1.52 -0.28 -9.53
N HIS A 132 -1.69 0.61 -8.55
CA HIS A 132 -0.84 1.79 -8.36
C HIS A 132 0.60 1.41 -8.02
N GLY A 133 0.78 0.43 -7.12
CA GLY A 133 2.11 -0.08 -6.80
C GLY A 133 2.86 -0.63 -8.01
N VAL A 134 2.17 -1.38 -8.86
CA VAL A 134 2.76 -1.97 -10.08
C VAL A 134 3.06 -0.91 -11.13
N ARG A 135 2.06 -0.10 -11.52
CA ARG A 135 2.10 0.74 -12.74
C ARG A 135 2.68 2.13 -12.51
N GLU A 136 2.52 2.67 -11.32
CA GLU A 136 2.98 4.02 -10.98
C GLU A 136 4.28 3.98 -10.19
N LEU A 137 4.38 3.14 -9.15
CA LEU A 137 5.56 3.08 -8.29
C LEU A 137 6.60 2.03 -8.71
N GLY A 138 6.27 1.13 -9.65
CA GLY A 138 7.20 0.10 -10.08
C GLY A 138 7.60 -0.88 -8.96
N LEU A 139 6.64 -1.27 -8.09
CA LEU A 139 6.89 -2.25 -7.03
C LEU A 139 7.03 -3.68 -7.57
N SER A 140 6.48 -3.93 -8.76
CA SER A 140 6.68 -5.19 -9.48
C SER A 140 6.55 -4.98 -11.00
N SER A 141 7.02 -5.96 -11.77
CA SER A 141 6.89 -5.94 -13.22
C SER A 141 5.43 -6.13 -13.65
N PRO A 142 4.85 -5.20 -14.44
CA PRO A 142 3.51 -5.35 -15.00
C PRO A 142 3.50 -6.35 -16.16
N SER A 143 2.40 -7.09 -16.32
CA SER A 143 2.28 -8.13 -17.35
C SER A 143 2.18 -7.56 -18.77
N GLU A 144 1.69 -6.33 -18.92
CA GLU A 144 1.57 -5.61 -20.19
C GLU A 144 2.91 -5.11 -20.76
N ARG A 145 3.99 -5.16 -19.98
CA ARG A 145 5.33 -4.75 -20.41
C ARG A 145 6.23 -5.97 -20.54
N ASN A 146 6.94 -6.07 -21.64
CA ASN A 146 7.91 -7.15 -21.86
C ASN A 146 9.25 -6.80 -21.19
N VAL A 147 9.27 -6.85 -19.85
CA VAL A 147 10.46 -6.61 -19.01
C VAL A 147 10.77 -7.84 -18.16
N PRO A 148 12.01 -8.03 -17.70
CA PRO A 148 12.34 -9.08 -16.75
C PRO A 148 11.43 -9.01 -15.52
N ARG A 149 10.99 -10.17 -15.03
CA ARG A 149 10.11 -10.21 -13.86
C ARG A 149 10.89 -9.86 -12.59
N PHE A 150 10.32 -8.95 -11.81
CA PHE A 150 10.77 -8.58 -10.46
C PHE A 150 9.58 -8.27 -9.57
N ASN A 151 9.77 -8.34 -8.25
CA ASN A 151 8.75 -7.98 -7.28
C ASN A 151 9.38 -7.59 -5.94
N LYS A 152 9.48 -6.28 -5.67
CA LYS A 152 10.06 -5.71 -4.45
C LYS A 152 9.36 -6.16 -3.17
N ILE A 153 8.04 -6.37 -3.22
CA ILE A 153 7.27 -6.87 -2.07
C ILE A 153 7.71 -8.30 -1.73
N LYS A 154 7.82 -9.14 -2.75
CA LYS A 154 8.25 -10.54 -2.59
C LYS A 154 9.68 -10.62 -2.05
N ASP A 155 10.59 -9.78 -2.56
CA ASP A 155 11.98 -9.75 -2.13
C ASP A 155 12.08 -9.43 -0.63
N LEU A 156 11.31 -8.44 -0.14
CA LEU A 156 11.27 -8.11 1.29
C LEU A 156 10.59 -9.22 2.13
N LEU A 157 9.52 -9.82 1.64
CA LEU A 157 8.83 -10.91 2.34
C LEU A 157 9.74 -12.14 2.47
N GLN A 158 10.64 -12.41 1.53
CA GLN A 158 11.60 -13.50 1.62
C GLN A 158 12.61 -13.35 2.77
N LEU A 159 12.75 -12.16 3.36
CA LEU A 159 13.56 -11.92 4.56
C LEU A 159 12.85 -12.33 5.86
N VAL A 160 11.56 -12.71 5.79
CA VAL A 160 10.74 -13.09 6.96
C VAL A 160 10.86 -14.59 7.20
N GLU A 161 11.19 -14.99 8.43
CA GLU A 161 11.38 -16.39 8.79
C GLU A 161 10.08 -17.21 8.65
N GLY A 162 10.16 -18.32 7.92
CA GLY A 162 9.08 -19.31 7.81
C GLY A 162 7.98 -18.97 6.81
N ILE A 163 8.00 -17.80 6.16
CA ILE A 163 6.96 -17.41 5.20
C ILE A 163 7.08 -18.21 3.89
N THR A 164 5.93 -18.53 3.30
CA THR A 164 5.85 -19.06 1.93
C THR A 164 5.00 -18.11 1.09
N VAL A 165 5.63 -17.45 0.12
CA VAL A 165 4.95 -16.47 -0.75
C VAL A 165 4.47 -17.16 -2.04
N MET A 166 3.15 -17.10 -2.26
CA MET A 166 2.48 -17.61 -3.45
C MET A 166 2.03 -16.44 -4.35
N GLU A 167 2.17 -16.59 -5.64
CA GLU A 167 1.65 -15.64 -6.63
C GLU A 167 0.39 -16.21 -7.28
N PRO A 168 -0.73 -15.48 -7.31
CA PRO A 168 -1.93 -15.92 -8.02
C PRO A 168 -1.73 -15.83 -9.53
N GLU A 169 -2.53 -16.56 -10.26
CA GLU A 169 -2.68 -16.32 -11.71
C GLU A 169 -3.09 -14.85 -11.93
N ARG A 170 -2.47 -14.16 -12.88
CA ARG A 170 -2.61 -12.71 -13.14
C ARG A 170 -2.33 -11.87 -11.89
N PRO A 171 -1.07 -11.84 -11.43
CA PRO A 171 -0.68 -11.21 -10.16
C PRO A 171 -0.95 -9.71 -10.12
N ASP A 172 -0.90 -9.01 -11.24
CA ASP A 172 -1.08 -7.57 -11.41
C ASP A 172 -2.50 -7.13 -11.81
N GLU A 173 -3.48 -8.05 -11.79
CA GLU A 173 -4.89 -7.73 -12.02
C GLU A 173 -5.45 -6.89 -10.87
N CYS A 174 -6.25 -5.87 -11.23
CA CYS A 174 -6.89 -4.97 -10.25
C CYS A 174 -7.87 -5.71 -9.34
N CYS A 175 -7.94 -5.32 -8.06
CA CYS A 175 -8.92 -5.85 -7.10
C CYS A 175 -10.35 -5.37 -7.38
N GLY A 176 -10.53 -4.27 -8.14
CA GLY A 176 -11.83 -3.68 -8.43
C GLY A 176 -12.31 -2.64 -7.43
N PHE A 177 -11.54 -2.27 -6.39
CA PHE A 177 -11.97 -1.26 -5.42
C PHE A 177 -12.15 0.12 -6.05
N GLY A 178 -11.07 0.73 -6.59
CA GLY A 178 -11.08 2.02 -7.29
C GLY A 178 -11.66 3.21 -6.49
N GLY A 179 -11.81 3.10 -5.16
CA GLY A 179 -12.43 4.16 -4.34
C GLY A 179 -13.88 4.41 -4.72
N MET A 180 -14.18 5.55 -5.36
CA MET A 180 -15.53 5.92 -5.83
C MET A 180 -16.10 4.91 -6.82
N PHE A 181 -15.28 4.28 -7.65
CA PHE A 181 -15.71 3.26 -8.59
C PHE A 181 -16.49 2.12 -7.92
N SER A 182 -16.10 1.71 -6.71
CA SER A 182 -16.82 0.66 -5.96
C SER A 182 -18.23 1.09 -5.50
N VAL A 183 -18.47 2.39 -5.44
CA VAL A 183 -19.78 2.98 -5.06
C VAL A 183 -20.63 3.24 -6.30
N GLU A 184 -20.03 3.78 -7.36
CA GLU A 184 -20.71 4.15 -8.60
C GLU A 184 -21.00 2.93 -9.48
N GLU A 185 -20.07 1.96 -9.52
CA GLU A 185 -20.17 0.74 -10.32
C GLU A 185 -20.07 -0.54 -9.47
N PRO A 186 -20.93 -0.72 -8.45
CA PRO A 186 -20.78 -1.79 -7.46
C PRO A 186 -20.86 -3.20 -8.05
N ALA A 187 -21.62 -3.38 -9.12
CA ALA A 187 -21.74 -4.69 -9.80
C ALA A 187 -20.42 -5.10 -10.46
N VAL A 188 -19.79 -4.19 -11.19
CA VAL A 188 -18.50 -4.43 -11.88
C VAL A 188 -17.37 -4.59 -10.87
N SER A 189 -17.29 -3.67 -9.89
CA SER A 189 -16.33 -3.71 -8.79
C SER A 189 -16.36 -5.05 -8.05
N THR A 190 -17.57 -5.49 -7.65
CA THR A 190 -17.75 -6.78 -6.97
C THR A 190 -17.35 -7.96 -7.87
N ARG A 191 -17.64 -7.91 -9.16
CA ARG A 191 -17.25 -8.98 -10.10
C ARG A 191 -15.73 -9.08 -10.22
N MET A 192 -15.04 -7.97 -10.39
CA MET A 192 -13.57 -7.90 -10.43
C MET A 192 -12.97 -8.48 -9.14
N GLY A 193 -13.49 -8.05 -7.98
CA GLY A 193 -13.00 -8.54 -6.68
C GLY A 193 -13.24 -10.05 -6.49
N LYS A 194 -14.38 -10.60 -6.92
CA LYS A 194 -14.65 -12.05 -6.89
C LYS A 194 -13.68 -12.84 -7.77
N ASP A 195 -13.39 -12.35 -8.97
CA ASP A 195 -12.44 -13.02 -9.87
C ASP A 195 -11.02 -12.98 -9.29
N LYS A 196 -10.61 -11.86 -8.73
CA LYS A 196 -9.32 -11.72 -8.04
C LYS A 196 -9.23 -12.63 -6.81
N LEU A 197 -10.26 -12.64 -5.95
CA LEU A 197 -10.31 -13.48 -4.75
C LEU A 197 -10.20 -14.96 -5.10
N ARG A 198 -10.94 -15.42 -6.12
CA ARG A 198 -10.87 -16.82 -6.58
C ARG A 198 -9.44 -17.22 -6.98
N ARG A 199 -8.69 -16.35 -7.66
CA ARG A 199 -7.29 -16.63 -8.04
C ARG A 199 -6.37 -16.70 -6.82
N HIS A 200 -6.58 -15.83 -5.84
CA HIS A 200 -5.84 -15.90 -4.57
C HIS A 200 -6.14 -17.21 -3.84
N MET A 201 -7.40 -17.61 -3.75
CA MET A 201 -7.79 -18.86 -3.08
C MET A 201 -7.23 -20.10 -3.79
N ALA A 202 -7.15 -20.07 -5.12
CA ALA A 202 -6.56 -21.17 -5.90
C ALA A 202 -5.08 -21.44 -5.59
N THR A 203 -4.37 -20.49 -4.94
CA THR A 203 -2.99 -20.69 -4.50
C THR A 203 -2.85 -21.61 -3.27
N GLY A 204 -3.96 -21.90 -2.56
CA GLY A 204 -3.95 -22.65 -1.31
C GLY A 204 -3.31 -21.89 -0.14
N ALA A 205 -3.20 -20.56 -0.22
CA ALA A 205 -2.67 -19.71 0.84
C ALA A 205 -3.67 -19.54 1.99
N GLU A 206 -3.14 -19.32 3.19
CA GLU A 206 -3.91 -19.04 4.41
C GLU A 206 -4.29 -17.54 4.50
N TYR A 207 -3.43 -16.69 3.95
CA TYR A 207 -3.58 -15.23 3.97
C TYR A 207 -3.44 -14.62 2.57
N ILE A 208 -4.14 -13.50 2.36
CA ILE A 208 -3.84 -12.57 1.27
C ILE A 208 -3.13 -11.36 1.89
N THR A 209 -1.99 -10.97 1.31
CA THR A 209 -1.22 -9.79 1.72
C THR A 209 -1.00 -8.84 0.54
N GLY A 210 -0.76 -7.57 0.84
CA GLY A 210 -0.47 -6.55 -0.16
C GLY A 210 -0.14 -5.20 0.48
N PRO A 211 0.26 -4.19 -0.31
CA PRO A 211 0.70 -2.88 0.16
C PRO A 211 -0.43 -1.86 0.35
N ASP A 212 -1.68 -2.21 0.02
CA ASP A 212 -2.82 -1.29 0.12
C ASP A 212 -3.96 -1.88 0.95
N SER A 213 -4.23 -1.28 2.12
CA SER A 213 -5.34 -1.66 3.00
C SER A 213 -6.70 -1.56 2.32
N SER A 214 -6.90 -0.61 1.40
CA SER A 214 -8.14 -0.44 0.65
C SER A 214 -8.45 -1.64 -0.28
N CYS A 215 -7.44 -2.18 -0.95
CA CYS A 215 -7.57 -3.39 -1.76
C CYS A 215 -7.90 -4.61 -0.88
N LEU A 216 -7.18 -4.75 0.24
CA LEU A 216 -7.40 -5.85 1.18
C LEU A 216 -8.79 -5.78 1.81
N MET A 217 -9.26 -4.58 2.19
CA MET A 217 -10.61 -4.33 2.71
C MET A 217 -11.69 -4.78 1.73
N HIS A 218 -11.56 -4.40 0.46
CA HIS A 218 -12.51 -4.76 -0.59
C HIS A 218 -12.60 -6.28 -0.78
N LEU A 219 -11.46 -6.95 -0.93
CA LEU A 219 -11.39 -8.40 -1.07
C LEU A 219 -11.90 -9.12 0.19
N GLN A 220 -11.58 -8.60 1.38
CA GLN A 220 -12.05 -9.14 2.65
C GLN A 220 -13.57 -9.04 2.80
N GLY A 221 -14.15 -7.90 2.38
CA GLY A 221 -15.61 -7.72 2.38
C GLY A 221 -16.30 -8.75 1.49
N ILE A 222 -15.75 -9.03 0.30
CA ILE A 222 -16.26 -10.05 -0.61
C ILE A 222 -16.10 -11.45 -0.01
N ALA A 223 -14.93 -11.77 0.54
CA ALA A 223 -14.67 -13.06 1.18
C ALA A 223 -15.64 -13.34 2.32
N ARG A 224 -15.84 -12.36 3.23
CA ARG A 224 -16.80 -12.47 4.34
C ARG A 224 -18.22 -12.71 3.84
N LYS A 225 -18.67 -11.98 2.81
CA LYS A 225 -20.01 -12.14 2.24
C LYS A 225 -20.21 -13.52 1.62
N ASN A 226 -19.15 -14.11 1.08
CA ASN A 226 -19.20 -15.45 0.45
C ASN A 226 -18.92 -16.59 1.45
N GLY A 227 -18.60 -16.31 2.72
CA GLY A 227 -18.24 -17.33 3.72
C GLY A 227 -16.86 -17.97 3.50
N GLU A 228 -15.96 -17.29 2.81
CA GLU A 228 -14.62 -17.80 2.53
C GLU A 228 -13.69 -17.65 3.74
N PRO A 229 -12.92 -18.71 4.12
CA PRO A 229 -12.16 -18.72 5.36
C PRO A 229 -10.80 -18.00 5.28
N ILE A 230 -10.43 -17.44 4.11
CA ILE A 230 -9.15 -16.80 3.89
C ILE A 230 -8.98 -15.53 4.75
N LYS A 231 -7.79 -15.32 5.28
CA LYS A 231 -7.45 -14.18 6.13
C LYS A 231 -6.75 -13.08 5.32
N PHE A 232 -6.76 -11.86 5.87
CA PHE A 232 -6.14 -10.70 5.24
C PHE A 232 -5.19 -10.03 6.21
N ILE A 233 -4.02 -9.65 5.73
CA ILE A 233 -2.97 -8.99 6.52
C ILE A 233 -2.16 -8.05 5.63
N HIS A 234 -1.87 -6.85 6.10
CA HIS A 234 -1.05 -5.90 5.34
C HIS A 234 0.42 -6.30 5.37
N VAL A 235 1.18 -6.01 4.30
CA VAL A 235 2.60 -6.34 4.21
C VAL A 235 3.42 -5.77 5.37
N ALA A 236 3.11 -4.54 5.83
CA ALA A 236 3.77 -3.93 6.98
C ALA A 236 3.67 -4.77 8.26
N GLN A 237 2.51 -5.41 8.50
CA GLN A 237 2.30 -6.25 9.67
C GLN A 237 3.12 -7.55 9.61
N ILE A 238 3.31 -8.11 8.42
CA ILE A 238 4.18 -9.29 8.23
C ILE A 238 5.63 -8.92 8.45
N LEU A 239 6.08 -7.80 7.86
CA LEU A 239 7.47 -7.33 8.00
C LEU A 239 7.81 -6.89 9.43
N ALA A 240 6.81 -6.53 10.23
CA ALA A 240 6.94 -6.17 11.65
C ALA A 240 6.59 -7.31 12.61
N ALA A 241 6.32 -8.53 12.12
CA ALA A 241 5.87 -9.63 12.95
C ALA A 241 6.95 -10.05 13.96
N GLY A 242 6.66 -9.86 15.24
CA GLY A 242 7.58 -10.16 16.35
C GLY A 242 8.30 -8.93 16.94
N LEU A 243 7.94 -7.69 16.47
CA LEU A 243 8.43 -6.42 17.02
C LEU A 243 7.52 -5.86 18.12
#